data_742255fc6c0ba6dc9cef9d81624c58c3
#
_entry.id   742255fc6c0ba6dc9cef9d81624c58c3
#
_cell.length_a   1.000
_cell.length_b   1.000
_cell.length_c   1.000
_cell.angle_alpha   90.00
_cell.angle_beta   90.00
_cell.angle_gamma   90.00
#
_symmetry.space_group_name_H-M   'P 1'
#
loop_
_entity.id
_entity.type
_entity.pdbx_description
1 polymer ?
#
loop_
_entity_poly.entity_id
_entity_poly.type
_entity_poly.pdbx_seq_one_letter_code
_entity_poly.pdbx_strand_id
1 'polypeptide(L)'
;MSTTAAPPPVRDYPRSQGGAAIGARLRRLSERIDREADQVYRDLGIEFEQRWFGLLNALAMSGPLSVGEIAQTLGITHAAVSQTRASLQARGLVAADADPADARRRALRLTPDGQALVGRLRPTWDALNAVALELNREGGDAIETLERLEAALDRQSLVARLRDRTAEPEGA
;
A
#
# COMPACT_ATOMS: atom_id res chain seq x y z
N MET A 1 36.45 40.70 3.01
CA MET A 1 36.21 39.25 3.18
C MET A 1 34.72 39.07 3.41
N SER A 2 33.95 38.71 2.33
CA SER A 2 32.49 38.52 2.41
C SER A 2 32.23 37.10 2.91
N THR A 3 31.75 36.99 4.13
CA THR A 3 31.26 35.71 4.67
C THR A 3 29.92 35.38 4.01
N THR A 4 29.95 34.51 3.03
CA THR A 4 28.70 33.97 2.46
C THR A 4 28.05 33.07 3.51
N ALA A 5 26.99 33.55 4.12
CA ALA A 5 26.19 32.75 5.04
C ALA A 5 25.65 31.53 4.32
N ALA A 6 25.83 30.35 4.92
CA ALA A 6 25.23 29.11 4.38
C ALA A 6 23.70 29.28 4.26
N PRO A 7 23.07 28.82 3.17
CA PRO A 7 21.62 28.89 3.04
C PRO A 7 20.96 28.15 4.20
N PRO A 8 19.82 28.66 4.72
CA PRO A 8 19.10 28.00 5.80
C PRO A 8 18.72 26.59 5.39
N PRO A 9 18.70 25.61 6.32
CA PRO A 9 18.36 24.23 6.01
C PRO A 9 16.95 24.19 5.41
N VAL A 10 16.82 23.56 4.25
CA VAL A 10 15.52 23.37 3.59
C VAL A 10 14.67 22.48 4.47
N ARG A 11 13.69 23.05 5.17
CA ARG A 11 12.86 22.37 6.18
C ARG A 11 12.05 21.20 5.60
N ASP A 12 11.82 21.17 4.29
CA ASP A 12 11.14 20.05 3.59
C ASP A 12 11.74 19.92 2.18
N TYR A 13 12.90 19.27 2.09
CA TYR A 13 13.59 19.04 0.82
C TYR A 13 12.67 18.40 -0.25
N PRO A 14 11.86 17.37 0.02
CA PRO A 14 10.95 16.83 -0.97
C PRO A 14 9.95 17.85 -1.53
N ARG A 15 9.48 18.82 -0.74
CA ARG A 15 8.56 19.85 -1.25
C ARG A 15 9.21 20.78 -2.28
N SER A 16 10.51 21.04 -2.14
CA SER A 16 11.23 21.92 -3.03
C SER A 16 11.56 21.31 -4.40
N GLN A 17 11.43 19.98 -4.56
CA GLN A 17 11.85 19.23 -5.76
C GLN A 17 10.74 19.08 -6.83
N GLY A 18 9.54 19.64 -6.63
CA GLY A 18 8.45 19.56 -7.60
C GLY A 18 8.12 18.13 -8.02
N GLY A 19 8.06 17.89 -9.33
CA GLY A 19 7.72 16.58 -9.90
C GLY A 19 8.70 15.45 -9.53
N ALA A 20 9.98 15.76 -9.33
CA ALA A 20 10.99 14.77 -8.94
C ALA A 20 10.70 14.13 -7.56
N ALA A 21 9.92 14.80 -6.72
CA ALA A 21 9.61 14.34 -5.37
C ALA A 21 8.29 13.55 -5.25
N ILE A 22 7.53 13.37 -6.34
CA ILE A 22 6.21 12.70 -6.27
C ILE A 22 6.34 11.34 -5.59
N GLY A 23 7.21 10.47 -6.07
CA GLY A 23 7.39 9.13 -5.51
C GLY A 23 7.85 9.15 -4.04
N ALA A 24 8.76 10.05 -3.67
CA ALA A 24 9.22 10.21 -2.29
C ALA A 24 8.11 10.71 -1.35
N ARG A 25 7.28 11.62 -1.82
CA ARG A 25 6.14 12.15 -1.05
C ARG A 25 5.04 11.13 -0.85
N LEU A 26 4.70 10.37 -1.89
CA LEU A 26 3.72 9.26 -1.81
C LEU A 26 4.18 8.22 -0.79
N ARG A 27 5.45 7.79 -0.87
CA ARG A 27 6.01 6.83 0.10
C ARG A 27 5.96 7.37 1.52
N ARG A 28 6.42 8.61 1.76
CA ARG A 28 6.40 9.23 3.10
C ARG A 28 4.98 9.34 3.66
N LEU A 29 3.99 9.67 2.81
CA LEU A 29 2.59 9.76 3.22
C LEU A 29 2.04 8.37 3.57
N SER A 30 2.27 7.36 2.72
CA SER A 30 1.87 5.98 2.98
C SER A 30 2.47 5.46 4.30
N GLU A 31 3.78 5.61 4.49
CA GLU A 31 4.46 5.20 5.73
C GLU A 31 3.93 5.92 6.98
N ARG A 32 3.48 7.15 6.83
CA ARG A 32 2.86 7.90 7.92
C ARG A 32 1.48 7.32 8.27
N ILE A 33 0.64 7.08 7.27
CA ILE A 33 -0.69 6.49 7.45
C ILE A 33 -0.56 5.12 8.11
N ASP A 34 0.36 4.27 7.64
CA ASP A 34 0.58 2.94 8.20
C ASP A 34 1.01 3.02 9.69
N ARG A 35 1.94 3.90 10.03
CA ARG A 35 2.37 4.09 11.43
C ARG A 35 1.25 4.57 12.34
N GLU A 36 0.39 5.47 11.85
CA GLU A 36 -0.74 5.99 12.62
C GLU A 36 -1.83 4.90 12.80
N ALA A 37 -2.08 4.09 11.76
CA ALA A 37 -2.97 2.92 11.87
C ALA A 37 -2.42 1.86 12.84
N ASP A 38 -1.12 1.56 12.78
CA ASP A 38 -0.47 0.65 13.74
C ASP A 38 -0.58 1.16 15.19
N GLN A 39 -0.58 2.49 15.40
CA GLN A 39 -0.80 3.05 16.73
C GLN A 39 -2.22 2.77 17.24
N VAL A 40 -3.24 2.87 16.38
CA VAL A 40 -4.63 2.54 16.76
C VAL A 40 -4.72 1.09 17.25
N TYR A 41 -4.09 0.12 16.58
CA TYR A 41 -4.10 -1.26 17.03
C TYR A 41 -3.39 -1.45 18.39
N ARG A 42 -2.25 -0.77 18.59
CA ARG A 42 -1.54 -0.79 19.89
C ARG A 42 -2.41 -0.24 21.01
N ASP A 43 -3.09 0.89 20.78
CA ASP A 43 -3.95 1.53 21.78
C ASP A 43 -5.17 0.66 22.15
N LEU A 44 -5.62 -0.17 21.21
CA LEU A 44 -6.66 -1.18 21.44
C LEU A 44 -6.14 -2.48 22.07
N GLY A 45 -4.82 -2.59 22.32
CA GLY A 45 -4.20 -3.83 22.82
C GLY A 45 -4.27 -4.98 21.83
N ILE A 46 -4.36 -4.69 20.52
CA ILE A 46 -4.43 -5.70 19.48
C ILE A 46 -3.08 -5.80 18.78
N GLU A 47 -2.49 -6.98 18.82
CA GLU A 47 -1.27 -7.27 18.07
C GLU A 47 -1.59 -7.44 16.58
N PHE A 48 -1.49 -6.36 15.84
CA PHE A 48 -1.79 -6.28 14.41
C PHE A 48 -0.81 -5.33 13.71
N GLU A 49 -0.46 -5.65 12.47
CA GLU A 49 0.36 -4.81 11.60
C GLU A 49 -0.48 -4.37 10.40
N GLN A 50 -0.50 -3.08 10.08
CA GLN A 50 -1.32 -2.53 8.98
C GLN A 50 -1.07 -3.25 7.65
N ARG A 51 0.16 -3.69 7.38
CA ARG A 51 0.49 -4.48 6.17
C ARG A 51 -0.26 -5.80 6.03
N TRP A 52 -0.86 -6.34 7.11
CA TRP A 52 -1.66 -7.57 7.08
C TRP A 52 -3.08 -7.35 6.60
N PHE A 53 -3.57 -6.10 6.70
CA PHE A 53 -4.95 -5.74 6.41
C PHE A 53 -5.40 -6.24 5.03
N GLY A 54 -4.66 -5.88 3.97
CA GLY A 54 -5.05 -6.20 2.60
C GLY A 54 -5.23 -7.71 2.39
N LEU A 55 -4.27 -8.52 2.85
CA LEU A 55 -4.31 -9.97 2.68
C LEU A 55 -5.45 -10.61 3.49
N LEU A 56 -5.59 -10.25 4.78
CA LEU A 56 -6.65 -10.79 5.63
C LEU A 56 -8.03 -10.38 5.14
N ASN A 57 -8.21 -9.13 4.73
CA ASN A 57 -9.48 -8.64 4.21
C ASN A 57 -9.85 -9.30 2.87
N ALA A 58 -8.89 -9.48 1.96
CA ALA A 58 -9.12 -10.20 0.70
C ALA A 58 -9.59 -11.64 0.96
N LEU A 59 -8.92 -12.37 1.86
CA LEU A 59 -9.34 -13.72 2.25
C LEU A 59 -10.69 -13.76 2.95
N ALA A 60 -11.03 -12.74 3.74
CA ALA A 60 -12.32 -12.65 4.41
C ALA A 60 -13.48 -12.41 3.44
N MET A 61 -13.24 -11.65 2.37
CA MET A 61 -14.26 -11.32 1.38
C MET A 61 -14.43 -12.38 0.29
N SER A 62 -13.34 -12.96 -0.16
CA SER A 62 -13.33 -13.84 -1.35
C SER A 62 -13.13 -15.32 -1.01
N GLY A 63 -12.83 -15.66 0.26
CA GLY A 63 -12.47 -17.03 0.64
C GLY A 63 -11.02 -17.37 0.28
N PRO A 64 -10.70 -18.65 0.05
CA PRO A 64 -9.35 -19.08 -0.27
C PRO A 64 -8.84 -18.48 -1.59
N LEU A 65 -7.61 -17.95 -1.57
CA LEU A 65 -6.94 -17.36 -2.73
C LEU A 65 -5.49 -17.85 -2.84
N SER A 66 -5.00 -18.03 -4.07
CA SER A 66 -3.58 -18.25 -4.32
C SER A 66 -2.76 -16.96 -4.11
N VAL A 67 -1.44 -17.11 -3.95
CA VAL A 67 -0.51 -15.95 -3.86
C VAL A 67 -0.63 -15.05 -5.10
N GLY A 68 -0.85 -15.64 -6.29
CA GLY A 68 -1.02 -14.89 -7.53
C GLY A 68 -2.29 -14.05 -7.55
N GLU A 69 -3.41 -14.63 -7.14
CA GLU A 69 -4.69 -13.94 -7.05
C GLU A 69 -4.64 -12.81 -6.02
N ILE A 70 -4.02 -13.03 -4.85
CA ILE A 70 -3.83 -11.98 -3.85
C ILE A 70 -2.96 -10.84 -4.40
N ALA A 71 -1.85 -11.17 -5.08
CA ALA A 71 -0.97 -10.17 -5.68
C ALA A 71 -1.71 -9.32 -6.72
N GLN A 72 -2.52 -9.95 -7.56
CA GLN A 72 -3.35 -9.27 -8.55
C GLN A 72 -4.44 -8.39 -7.89
N THR A 73 -5.16 -8.95 -6.91
CA THR A 73 -6.23 -8.23 -6.20
C THR A 73 -5.71 -6.99 -5.46
N LEU A 74 -4.53 -7.09 -4.85
CA LEU A 74 -3.94 -6.00 -4.08
C LEU A 74 -3.04 -5.07 -4.89
N GLY A 75 -2.75 -5.39 -6.15
CA GLY A 75 -1.83 -4.60 -6.99
C GLY A 75 -0.39 -4.59 -6.47
N ILE A 76 0.06 -5.67 -5.78
CA ILE A 76 1.39 -5.77 -5.19
C ILE A 76 2.18 -6.95 -5.74
N THR A 77 3.49 -7.00 -5.45
CA THR A 77 4.35 -8.06 -5.94
C THR A 77 4.11 -9.39 -5.23
N HIS A 78 4.35 -10.52 -5.92
CA HIS A 78 4.34 -11.86 -5.32
C HIS A 78 5.28 -11.98 -4.11
N ALA A 79 6.41 -11.28 -4.13
CA ALA A 79 7.37 -11.24 -3.02
C ALA A 79 6.75 -10.58 -1.78
N ALA A 80 6.05 -9.45 -1.93
CA ALA A 80 5.36 -8.76 -0.84
C ALA A 80 4.25 -9.63 -0.23
N VAL A 81 3.44 -10.29 -1.08
CA VAL A 81 2.43 -11.25 -0.60
C VAL A 81 3.08 -12.40 0.17
N SER A 82 4.17 -12.97 -0.36
CA SER A 82 4.88 -14.09 0.28
C SER A 82 5.45 -13.71 1.66
N GLN A 83 5.97 -12.50 1.80
CA GLN A 83 6.48 -11.98 3.07
C GLN A 83 5.34 -11.81 4.09
N THR A 84 4.23 -11.19 3.69
CA THR A 84 3.05 -11.02 4.55
C THR A 84 2.45 -12.37 4.94
N ARG A 85 2.33 -13.30 3.98
CA ARG A 85 1.90 -14.67 4.24
C ARG A 85 2.75 -15.34 5.32
N ALA A 86 4.08 -15.30 5.19
CA ALA A 86 4.98 -15.94 6.15
C ALA A 86 4.78 -15.39 7.58
N SER A 87 4.61 -14.07 7.72
CA SER A 87 4.30 -13.42 8.99
C SER A 87 2.97 -13.90 9.57
N LEU A 88 1.91 -13.97 8.77
CA LEU A 88 0.58 -14.42 9.21
C LEU A 88 0.52 -15.92 9.52
N GLN A 89 1.25 -16.75 8.75
CA GLN A 89 1.36 -18.18 9.04
C GLN A 89 2.11 -18.46 10.34
N ALA A 90 3.19 -17.72 10.63
CA ALA A 90 3.92 -17.83 11.89
C ALA A 90 3.05 -17.51 13.11
N ARG A 91 2.00 -16.70 12.93
CA ARG A 91 1.00 -16.37 13.96
C ARG A 91 -0.24 -17.27 13.95
N GLY A 92 -0.28 -18.26 13.06
CA GLY A 92 -1.42 -19.17 12.96
C GLY A 92 -2.71 -18.54 12.42
N LEU A 93 -2.64 -17.34 11.79
CA LEU A 93 -3.81 -16.60 11.29
C LEU A 93 -4.26 -17.04 9.90
N VAL A 94 -3.34 -17.57 9.10
CA VAL A 94 -3.62 -18.14 7.79
C VAL A 94 -2.97 -19.51 7.63
N ALA A 95 -3.60 -20.37 6.84
CA ALA A 95 -3.08 -21.67 6.44
C ALA A 95 -3.03 -21.80 4.94
N ALA A 96 -2.13 -22.65 4.41
CA ALA A 96 -2.04 -22.96 3.00
C ALA A 96 -2.47 -24.42 2.79
N ASP A 97 -3.57 -24.60 2.07
CA ASP A 97 -4.08 -25.93 1.70
C ASP A 97 -3.96 -26.15 0.18
N ALA A 98 -4.18 -27.39 -0.25
CA ALA A 98 -4.39 -27.66 -1.67
C ALA A 98 -5.65 -26.88 -2.14
N ASP A 99 -5.56 -26.25 -3.31
CA ASP A 99 -6.71 -25.58 -3.91
C ASP A 99 -7.81 -26.63 -4.18
N PRO A 100 -9.05 -26.41 -3.73
CA PRO A 100 -10.14 -27.35 -4.00
C PRO A 100 -10.40 -27.59 -5.50
N ALA A 101 -10.08 -26.61 -6.35
CA ALA A 101 -10.26 -26.69 -7.81
C ALA A 101 -9.03 -27.27 -8.54
N ASP A 102 -7.83 -27.18 -7.95
CA ASP A 102 -6.59 -27.72 -8.51
C ASP A 102 -5.61 -28.10 -7.39
N ALA A 103 -5.49 -29.39 -7.10
CA ALA A 103 -4.62 -29.94 -6.06
C ALA A 103 -3.11 -29.59 -6.25
N ARG A 104 -2.70 -29.13 -7.43
CA ARG A 104 -1.34 -28.65 -7.71
C ARG A 104 -1.12 -27.21 -7.27
N ARG A 105 -2.19 -26.45 -7.04
CA ARG A 105 -2.14 -25.07 -6.56
C ARG A 105 -2.37 -25.04 -5.06
N ARG A 106 -1.66 -24.13 -4.38
CA ARG A 106 -1.88 -23.87 -2.96
C ARG A 106 -2.66 -22.58 -2.79
N ALA A 107 -3.81 -22.66 -2.13
CA ALA A 107 -4.61 -21.54 -1.74
C ALA A 107 -4.36 -21.20 -0.26
N LEU A 108 -4.30 -19.92 0.06
CA LEU A 108 -4.31 -19.41 1.43
C LEU A 108 -5.75 -19.25 1.89
N ARG A 109 -6.01 -19.59 3.13
CA ARG A 109 -7.29 -19.35 3.79
C ARG A 109 -7.08 -18.81 5.21
N LEU A 110 -8.08 -18.14 5.74
CA LEU A 110 -8.11 -17.81 7.16
C LEU A 110 -8.25 -19.09 8.00
N THR A 111 -7.51 -19.15 9.11
CA THR A 111 -7.77 -20.12 10.18
C THR A 111 -8.96 -19.66 11.03
N PRO A 112 -9.49 -20.49 11.95
CA PRO A 112 -10.47 -20.02 12.93
C PRO A 112 -9.99 -18.79 13.71
N ASP A 113 -8.71 -18.75 14.12
CA ASP A 113 -8.11 -17.61 14.81
C ASP A 113 -8.03 -16.37 13.91
N GLY A 114 -7.69 -16.58 12.62
CA GLY A 114 -7.71 -15.51 11.61
C GLY A 114 -9.11 -14.93 11.40
N GLN A 115 -10.14 -15.79 11.34
CA GLN A 115 -11.54 -15.37 11.22
C GLN A 115 -11.99 -14.58 12.46
N ALA A 116 -11.64 -15.08 13.65
CA ALA A 116 -11.95 -14.41 14.92
C ALA A 116 -11.28 -13.02 14.99
N LEU A 117 -9.99 -12.92 14.59
CA LEU A 117 -9.27 -11.65 14.54
C LEU A 117 -9.93 -10.66 13.55
N VAL A 118 -10.26 -11.10 12.33
CA VAL A 118 -10.94 -10.27 11.34
C VAL A 118 -12.28 -9.77 11.88
N GLY A 119 -13.09 -10.65 12.49
CA GLY A 119 -14.37 -10.26 13.08
C GLY A 119 -14.20 -9.18 14.17
N ARG A 120 -13.19 -9.32 15.01
CA ARG A 120 -12.87 -8.37 16.09
C ARG A 120 -12.37 -7.02 15.55
N LEU A 121 -11.64 -7.02 14.43
CA LEU A 121 -11.08 -5.81 13.83
C LEU A 121 -12.04 -5.08 12.89
N ARG A 122 -13.12 -5.72 12.42
CA ARG A 122 -14.06 -5.13 11.45
C ARG A 122 -14.54 -3.72 11.86
N PRO A 123 -15.01 -3.48 13.10
CA PRO A 123 -15.45 -2.13 13.51
C PRO A 123 -14.33 -1.10 13.45
N THR A 124 -13.10 -1.49 13.78
CA THR A 124 -11.93 -0.61 13.70
C THR A 124 -11.60 -0.27 12.25
N TRP A 125 -11.64 -1.24 11.35
CA TRP A 125 -11.41 -1.03 9.92
C TRP A 125 -12.48 -0.14 9.29
N ASP A 126 -13.74 -0.30 9.67
CA ASP A 126 -14.82 0.56 9.21
C ASP A 126 -14.62 2.00 9.68
N ALA A 127 -14.19 2.21 10.93
CA ALA A 127 -13.85 3.52 11.46
C ALA A 127 -12.63 4.14 10.77
N LEU A 128 -11.56 3.37 10.56
CA LEU A 128 -10.37 3.83 9.83
C LEU A 128 -10.72 4.21 8.38
N ASN A 129 -11.59 3.44 7.72
CA ASN A 129 -12.08 3.78 6.39
C ASN A 129 -12.86 5.11 6.38
N ALA A 130 -13.72 5.34 7.36
CA ALA A 130 -14.45 6.61 7.48
C ALA A 130 -13.48 7.80 7.63
N VAL A 131 -12.47 7.69 8.51
CA VAL A 131 -11.43 8.71 8.69
C VAL A 131 -10.61 8.91 7.41
N ALA A 132 -10.26 7.82 6.70
CA ALA A 132 -9.55 7.92 5.43
C ALA A 132 -10.35 8.67 4.36
N LEU A 133 -11.67 8.47 4.31
CA LEU A 133 -12.56 9.23 3.42
C LEU A 133 -12.69 10.72 3.81
N GLU A 134 -12.61 11.04 5.10
CA GLU A 134 -12.52 12.44 5.55
C GLU A 134 -11.21 13.09 5.08
N LEU A 135 -10.07 12.43 5.30
CA LEU A 135 -8.78 12.88 4.81
C LEU A 135 -8.74 13.02 3.29
N ASN A 136 -9.39 12.11 2.56
CA ASN A 136 -9.51 12.20 1.11
C ASN A 136 -10.19 13.51 0.67
N ARG A 137 -11.32 13.85 1.31
CA ARG A 137 -12.03 15.11 1.03
C ARG A 137 -11.20 16.35 1.38
N GLU A 138 -10.54 16.35 2.54
CA GLU A 138 -9.63 17.42 2.96
C GLU A 138 -8.43 17.58 2.01
N GLY A 139 -7.94 16.45 1.46
CA GLY A 139 -6.84 16.41 0.50
C GLY A 139 -7.23 16.81 -0.93
N GLY A 140 -8.51 17.12 -1.20
CA GLY A 140 -8.99 17.49 -2.53
C GLY A 140 -9.13 16.28 -3.46
N ASP A 141 -9.79 15.22 -2.99
CA ASP A 141 -10.04 13.97 -3.72
C ASP A 141 -8.74 13.27 -4.16
N ALA A 142 -7.92 12.97 -3.16
CA ALA A 142 -6.62 12.32 -3.38
C ALA A 142 -6.78 10.93 -4.06
N ILE A 143 -7.85 10.17 -3.75
CA ILE A 143 -8.13 8.87 -4.36
C ILE A 143 -8.29 9.03 -5.88
N GLU A 144 -9.16 9.94 -6.33
CA GLU A 144 -9.34 10.21 -7.76
C GLU A 144 -8.05 10.68 -8.43
N THR A 145 -7.23 11.45 -7.70
CA THR A 145 -5.93 11.91 -8.21
C THR A 145 -4.96 10.76 -8.38
N LEU A 146 -4.93 9.78 -7.45
CA LEU A 146 -4.12 8.57 -7.56
C LEU A 146 -4.57 7.71 -8.73
N GLU A 147 -5.87 7.46 -8.90
CA GLU A 147 -6.45 6.73 -10.03
C GLU A 147 -6.04 7.36 -11.38
N ARG A 148 -6.09 8.69 -11.47
CA ARG A 148 -5.65 9.41 -12.68
C ARG A 148 -4.15 9.27 -12.96
N LEU A 149 -3.31 9.24 -11.93
CA LEU A 149 -1.88 9.03 -12.07
C LEU A 149 -1.57 7.59 -12.50
N GLU A 150 -2.23 6.60 -11.93
CA GLU A 150 -2.11 5.18 -12.28
C GLU A 150 -2.53 4.97 -13.74
N ALA A 151 -3.71 5.44 -14.13
CA ALA A 151 -4.18 5.37 -15.51
C ALA A 151 -3.26 6.09 -16.50
N ALA A 152 -2.59 7.17 -16.08
CA ALA A 152 -1.62 7.88 -16.94
C ALA A 152 -0.34 7.05 -17.13
N LEU A 153 0.09 6.29 -16.11
CA LEU A 153 1.24 5.39 -16.20
C LEU A 153 0.93 4.13 -17.03
N ASP A 154 -0.30 3.62 -16.95
CA ASP A 154 -0.78 2.50 -17.75
C ASP A 154 -0.82 2.86 -19.25
N ARG A 155 -1.29 4.06 -19.57
CA ARG A 155 -1.30 4.56 -20.97
C ARG A 155 0.10 4.75 -21.53
N GLN A 156 1.03 5.25 -20.73
CA GLN A 156 2.42 5.47 -21.13
C GLN A 156 3.34 5.46 -19.91
N SER A 157 4.22 4.47 -19.88
CA SER A 157 5.17 4.31 -18.78
C SER A 157 6.11 5.52 -18.64
N LEU A 158 6.66 5.73 -17.44
CA LEU A 158 7.64 6.79 -17.17
C LEU A 158 8.87 6.68 -18.11
N VAL A 159 9.30 5.44 -18.41
CA VAL A 159 10.41 5.18 -19.32
C VAL A 159 10.09 5.63 -20.75
N ALA A 160 8.87 5.32 -21.25
CA ALA A 160 8.45 5.74 -22.58
C ALA A 160 8.37 7.28 -22.68
N ARG A 161 7.77 7.94 -21.68
CA ARG A 161 7.71 9.41 -21.59
C ARG A 161 9.10 10.07 -21.62
N LEU A 162 10.07 9.47 -20.91
CA LEU A 162 11.43 9.99 -20.87
C LEU A 162 12.10 9.85 -22.24
N ARG A 163 11.95 8.68 -22.90
CA ARG A 163 12.51 8.45 -24.24
C ARG A 163 11.96 9.43 -25.25
N ASP A 164 10.67 9.71 -25.25
CA ASP A 164 10.06 10.65 -26.18
C ASP A 164 10.61 12.07 -25.97
N ARG A 165 10.77 12.52 -24.73
CA ARG A 165 11.38 13.83 -24.43
C ARG A 165 12.85 13.94 -24.82
N THR A 166 13.62 12.85 -24.73
CA THR A 166 15.03 12.86 -25.08
C THR A 166 15.29 12.60 -26.57
N ALA A 167 14.25 12.11 -27.29
CA ALA A 167 14.29 11.94 -28.74
C ALA A 167 13.89 13.20 -29.53
N GLU A 168 13.19 14.16 -28.89
CA GLU A 168 12.93 15.46 -29.48
C GLU A 168 14.25 16.25 -29.53
N PRO A 169 14.81 16.59 -30.71
CA PRO A 169 16.00 17.42 -30.79
C PRO A 169 15.71 18.80 -30.21
N GLU A 170 16.59 19.30 -29.33
CA GLU A 170 16.69 20.72 -29.01
C GLU A 170 16.87 21.49 -30.32
N GLY A 171 15.81 22.12 -30.84
CA GLY A 171 15.95 22.84 -32.05
C GLY A 171 14.64 23.53 -32.53
N ALA A 172 14.50 24.76 -32.22
CA ALA A 172 14.37 25.84 -33.18
C ALA A 172 14.37 27.18 -32.44
#